data_9304b551eb517f6e0b7a57110318a215
#
_entry.id   9304b551eb517f6e0b7a57110318a215
#
_cell.length_a   1.000
_cell.length_b   1.000
_cell.length_c   1.000
_cell.angle_alpha   90.00
_cell.angle_beta   90.00
_cell.angle_gamma   90.00
#
_symmetry.space_group_name_H-M   'P 1'
#
loop_
_entity.id
_entity.type
_entity.pdbx_description
1 polymer ?
#
loop_
_entity_poly.entity_id
_entity_poly.type
_entity_poly.pdbx_seq_one_letter_code
_entity_poly.pdbx_strand_id
1 'polypeptide(L)'
;MANNWRNAPNKFRKRDSASKTRAQSAEKKLPRNAPDIDCVITHLGARGDGIAEAEMVLDYQPQTVRLFVPDSLPHETLKVKPISRTSDGVRADIIELITQSPDRKEPSCDVFPACGGCQFQHMASDAYRGWKEGALSEVLERGGISPTQRRPTIWTGPGSRRRVTLSFR
;
A
#
# COMPACT_ATOMS: atom_id res chain seq x y z
N MET A 1 -9.62 -22.59 34.09
CA MET A 1 -10.51 -21.42 34.15
C MET A 1 -10.48 -20.74 32.79
N ALA A 2 -11.52 -20.92 31.99
CA ALA A 2 -11.61 -20.38 30.61
C ALA A 2 -12.12 -18.94 30.66
N ASN A 3 -11.29 -18.00 30.23
CA ASN A 3 -11.65 -16.59 30.17
C ASN A 3 -12.67 -16.35 29.06
N ASN A 4 -13.91 -16.10 29.45
CA ASN A 4 -15.05 -15.79 28.60
C ASN A 4 -15.07 -14.29 28.26
N TRP A 5 -14.20 -13.83 27.34
CA TRP A 5 -14.15 -12.44 26.86
C TRP A 5 -15.12 -12.14 25.72
N ARG A 6 -15.89 -13.15 25.25
CA ARG A 6 -16.84 -12.99 24.14
C ARG A 6 -18.14 -12.25 24.47
N ASN A 7 -18.42 -11.99 25.75
CA ASN A 7 -19.66 -11.37 26.21
C ASN A 7 -19.48 -10.00 26.89
N ALA A 8 -18.38 -9.30 26.69
CA ALA A 8 -18.26 -7.94 27.19
C ALA A 8 -19.15 -6.99 26.37
N PRO A 9 -20.03 -6.19 26.99
CA PRO A 9 -20.86 -5.24 26.27
C PRO A 9 -20.00 -4.19 25.58
N ASN A 10 -20.17 -4.09 24.26
CA ASN A 10 -19.43 -3.16 23.40
C ASN A 10 -19.87 -1.71 23.66
N LYS A 11 -19.30 -1.06 24.67
CA LYS A 11 -19.56 0.35 25.02
C LYS A 11 -18.93 1.37 24.06
N PHE A 12 -18.30 0.92 22.96
CA PHE A 12 -17.64 1.79 21.96
C PHE A 12 -18.45 2.04 20.69
N ARG A 13 -19.73 1.68 20.70
CA ARG A 13 -20.61 1.94 19.57
C ARG A 13 -21.45 3.19 19.80
N LYS A 14 -20.84 4.37 19.69
CA LYS A 14 -21.43 5.65 19.26
C LYS A 14 -20.32 6.71 19.24
N ARG A 15 -19.54 6.70 18.20
CA ARG A 15 -19.00 7.94 17.66
C ARG A 15 -19.75 8.14 16.36
N ASP A 16 -20.64 9.12 16.36
CA ASP A 16 -21.21 9.68 15.15
C ASP A 16 -20.07 10.25 14.34
N SER A 17 -19.49 9.41 13.50
CA SER A 17 -18.49 9.81 12.52
C SER A 17 -19.23 10.45 11.34
N ALA A 18 -19.68 11.69 11.54
CA ALA A 18 -19.81 12.60 10.42
C ALA A 18 -18.42 13.01 9.91
N SER A 19 -17.52 12.05 9.73
CA SER A 19 -16.39 12.21 8.84
C SER A 19 -17.00 12.17 7.45
N LYS A 20 -17.03 13.32 6.78
CA LYS A 20 -17.26 13.42 5.34
C LYS A 20 -16.39 12.34 4.70
N THR A 21 -17.00 11.23 4.37
CA THR A 21 -16.42 10.19 3.55
C THR A 21 -16.03 10.92 2.26
N ARG A 22 -14.74 11.17 2.07
CA ARG A 22 -14.20 11.63 0.79
C ARG A 22 -14.79 10.65 -0.21
N ALA A 23 -15.66 11.14 -1.10
CA ALA A 23 -16.41 10.33 -2.02
C ALA A 23 -15.45 9.30 -2.61
N GLN A 24 -15.67 8.02 -2.30
CA GLN A 24 -14.96 6.94 -2.98
C GLN A 24 -15.40 7.12 -4.43
N SER A 25 -14.50 7.63 -5.27
CA SER A 25 -14.73 7.75 -6.70
C SER A 25 -15.19 6.38 -7.16
N ALA A 26 -16.39 6.32 -7.76
CA ALA A 26 -17.04 5.06 -8.11
C ALA A 26 -16.06 4.21 -8.92
N GLU A 27 -15.62 3.12 -8.32
CA GLU A 27 -14.70 2.18 -8.94
C GLU A 27 -15.42 1.51 -10.10
N LYS A 28 -14.99 1.80 -11.34
CA LYS A 28 -15.55 1.21 -12.54
C LYS A 28 -14.75 -0.04 -12.90
N LYS A 29 -15.37 -1.21 -12.81
CA LYS A 29 -14.73 -2.46 -13.23
C LYS A 29 -14.41 -2.42 -14.71
N LEU A 30 -13.21 -2.87 -15.06
CA LEU A 30 -12.80 -3.05 -16.44
C LEU A 30 -13.29 -4.41 -16.98
N PRO A 31 -13.41 -4.56 -18.31
CA PRO A 31 -13.79 -5.82 -18.90
C PRO A 31 -12.81 -6.93 -18.53
N ARG A 32 -13.31 -8.15 -18.28
CA ARG A 32 -12.47 -9.31 -17.94
C ARG A 32 -11.48 -9.70 -19.05
N ASN A 33 -11.75 -9.30 -20.29
CA ASN A 33 -10.89 -9.49 -21.46
C ASN A 33 -9.96 -8.30 -21.73
N ALA A 34 -9.80 -7.37 -20.79
CA ALA A 34 -8.77 -6.35 -20.90
C ALA A 34 -7.41 -7.02 -21.13
N PRO A 35 -6.57 -6.51 -22.05
CA PRO A 35 -5.26 -7.09 -22.31
C PRO A 35 -4.38 -7.02 -21.07
N ASP A 36 -3.53 -8.04 -20.92
CA ASP A 36 -2.48 -8.03 -19.92
C ASP A 36 -1.41 -7.02 -20.33
N ILE A 37 -0.75 -6.42 -19.35
CA ILE A 37 0.20 -5.33 -19.55
C ILE A 37 1.51 -5.69 -18.85
N ASP A 38 2.62 -5.53 -19.57
CA ASP A 38 3.94 -5.57 -18.96
C ASP A 38 4.31 -4.17 -18.48
N CYS A 39 4.70 -4.06 -17.20
CA CYS A 39 5.06 -2.79 -16.60
C CYS A 39 6.22 -2.92 -15.63
N VAL A 40 6.91 -1.80 -15.40
CA VAL A 40 7.98 -1.69 -14.41
C VAL A 40 7.50 -0.83 -13.24
N ILE A 41 7.63 -1.36 -12.04
CA ILE A 41 7.27 -0.62 -10.83
C ILE A 41 8.35 0.41 -10.52
N THR A 42 7.98 1.68 -10.50
CA THR A 42 8.89 2.80 -10.27
C THR A 42 9.10 3.09 -8.78
N HIS A 43 8.02 3.10 -8.01
CA HIS A 43 8.05 3.40 -6.58
C HIS A 43 6.80 2.84 -5.87
N LEU A 44 6.78 2.91 -4.55
CA LEU A 44 5.59 2.60 -3.75
C LEU A 44 4.77 3.87 -3.51
N GLY A 45 3.47 3.79 -3.75
CA GLY A 45 2.54 4.86 -3.40
C GLY A 45 2.31 4.97 -1.89
N ALA A 46 1.60 6.02 -1.48
CA ALA A 46 1.34 6.31 -0.06
C ALA A 46 0.55 5.21 0.68
N ARG A 47 -0.16 4.34 -0.05
CA ARG A 47 -0.89 3.19 0.50
C ARG A 47 -0.10 1.90 0.44
N GLY A 48 1.08 1.93 -0.18
CA GLY A 48 1.97 0.77 -0.33
C GLY A 48 1.73 -0.05 -1.58
N ASP A 49 0.81 0.35 -2.46
CA ASP A 49 0.72 -0.25 -3.79
C ASP A 49 1.91 0.19 -4.63
N GLY A 50 2.47 -0.70 -5.43
CA GLY A 50 3.47 -0.32 -6.42
C GLY A 50 2.85 0.56 -7.50
N ILE A 51 3.60 1.54 -7.95
CA ILE A 51 3.17 2.48 -8.98
C ILE A 51 3.95 2.22 -10.26
N ALA A 52 3.22 2.11 -11.36
CA ALA A 52 3.75 2.05 -12.72
C ALA A 52 2.95 2.97 -13.63
N GLU A 53 3.48 3.25 -14.81
CA GLU A 53 2.76 3.90 -15.90
C GLU A 53 2.67 2.96 -17.08
N ALA A 54 1.52 2.95 -17.75
CA ALA A 54 1.29 2.15 -18.94
C ALA A 54 0.36 2.86 -19.92
N GLU A 55 0.53 2.56 -21.20
CA GLU A 55 -0.42 2.98 -22.21
C GLU A 55 -1.59 2.00 -22.29
N MET A 56 -2.79 2.52 -22.21
CA MET A 56 -4.02 1.75 -22.30
C MET A 56 -5.04 2.45 -23.18
N VAL A 57 -5.87 1.67 -23.84
CA VAL A 57 -7.06 2.20 -24.53
C VAL A 57 -8.20 2.22 -23.52
N LEU A 58 -8.59 3.41 -23.09
CA LEU A 58 -9.74 3.65 -22.24
C LEU A 58 -10.71 4.60 -22.96
N ASP A 59 -11.99 4.28 -22.92
CA ASP A 59 -13.04 5.05 -23.59
C ASP A 59 -12.73 5.29 -25.08
N TYR A 60 -12.18 4.25 -25.76
CA TYR A 60 -11.76 4.26 -27.18
C TYR A 60 -10.60 5.20 -27.52
N GLN A 61 -9.89 5.70 -26.53
CA GLN A 61 -8.71 6.56 -26.73
C GLN A 61 -7.48 5.94 -26.05
N PRO A 62 -6.32 5.93 -26.74
CA PRO A 62 -5.05 5.59 -26.12
C PRO A 62 -4.65 6.70 -25.13
N GLN A 63 -4.30 6.31 -23.93
CA GLN A 63 -3.85 7.23 -22.88
C GLN A 63 -2.87 6.57 -21.94
N THR A 64 -1.91 7.34 -21.45
CA THR A 64 -1.02 6.90 -20.38
C THR A 64 -1.77 6.96 -19.05
N VAL A 65 -1.80 5.85 -18.34
CA VAL A 65 -2.47 5.73 -17.05
C VAL A 65 -1.51 5.28 -15.98
N ARG A 66 -1.77 5.74 -14.76
CA ARG A 66 -1.09 5.22 -13.58
C ARG A 66 -1.70 3.89 -13.19
N LEU A 67 -0.84 2.88 -13.00
CA LEU A 67 -1.22 1.60 -12.46
C LEU A 67 -0.94 1.54 -10.96
N PHE A 68 -1.88 0.98 -10.20
CA PHE A 68 -1.73 0.62 -8.79
C PHE A 68 -1.68 -0.89 -8.70
N VAL A 69 -0.51 -1.43 -8.33
CA VAL A 69 -0.25 -2.87 -8.29
C VAL A 69 0.06 -3.29 -6.85
N PRO A 70 -0.91 -3.87 -6.13
CA PRO A 70 -0.66 -4.39 -4.79
C PRO A 70 0.42 -5.47 -4.78
N ASP A 71 1.07 -5.66 -3.64
CA ASP A 71 2.07 -6.71 -3.40
C ASP A 71 3.30 -6.69 -4.33
N SER A 72 3.53 -5.57 -5.00
CA SER A 72 4.71 -5.34 -5.84
C SER A 72 5.74 -4.43 -5.15
N LEU A 73 6.99 -4.49 -5.62
CA LEU A 73 8.09 -3.68 -5.10
C LEU A 73 8.75 -2.86 -6.22
N PRO A 74 9.44 -1.75 -5.88
CA PRO A 74 10.19 -0.96 -6.85
C PRO A 74 11.20 -1.82 -7.62
N HIS A 75 11.41 -1.48 -8.89
CA HIS A 75 12.31 -2.15 -9.82
C HIS A 75 11.87 -3.55 -10.26
N GLU A 76 10.65 -3.97 -9.94
CA GLU A 76 10.08 -5.20 -10.50
C GLU A 76 9.51 -4.96 -11.89
N THR A 77 9.75 -5.92 -12.76
CA THR A 77 9.04 -6.03 -14.04
C THR A 77 7.95 -7.07 -13.87
N LEU A 78 6.72 -6.68 -14.13
CA LEU A 78 5.52 -7.49 -13.88
C LEU A 78 4.66 -7.58 -15.13
N LYS A 79 4.03 -8.72 -15.33
CA LYS A 79 2.82 -8.82 -16.15
C LYS A 79 1.62 -8.69 -15.25
N VAL A 80 0.75 -7.73 -15.54
CA VAL A 80 -0.40 -7.40 -14.70
C VAL A 80 -1.70 -7.41 -15.49
N LYS A 81 -2.80 -7.71 -14.80
CA LYS A 81 -4.14 -7.63 -15.33
C LYS A 81 -4.88 -6.42 -14.78
N PRO A 82 -5.29 -5.48 -15.64
CA PRO A 82 -6.14 -4.36 -15.22
C PRO A 82 -7.51 -4.87 -14.73
N ILE A 83 -7.92 -4.44 -13.53
CA ILE A 83 -9.15 -4.90 -12.89
C ILE A 83 -10.21 -3.80 -12.84
N SER A 84 -9.81 -2.60 -12.40
CA SER A 84 -10.74 -1.51 -12.18
C SER A 84 -10.10 -0.15 -12.37
N ARG A 85 -10.92 0.83 -12.78
CA ARG A 85 -10.53 2.22 -12.96
C ARG A 85 -11.09 3.07 -11.83
N THR A 86 -10.25 3.93 -11.27
CA THR A 86 -10.60 4.99 -10.33
C THR A 86 -10.30 6.35 -10.95
N SER A 87 -10.60 7.45 -10.24
CA SER A 87 -10.19 8.79 -10.67
C SER A 87 -8.68 8.97 -10.76
N ASP A 88 -7.94 8.21 -9.98
CA ASP A 88 -6.50 8.40 -9.77
C ASP A 88 -5.65 7.46 -10.66
N GLY A 89 -6.29 6.48 -11.33
CA GLY A 89 -5.63 5.52 -12.21
C GLY A 89 -6.34 4.18 -12.29
N VAL A 90 -5.61 3.12 -12.61
CA VAL A 90 -6.12 1.76 -12.81
C VAL A 90 -5.49 0.83 -11.78
N ARG A 91 -6.31 0.07 -11.07
CA ARG A 91 -5.86 -1.04 -10.24
C ARG A 91 -5.62 -2.26 -11.11
N ALA A 92 -4.48 -2.91 -10.92
CA ALA A 92 -4.12 -4.12 -11.64
C ALA A 92 -3.60 -5.18 -10.67
N ASP A 93 -3.89 -6.44 -10.96
CA ASP A 93 -3.40 -7.58 -10.18
C ASP A 93 -2.22 -8.24 -10.91
N ILE A 94 -1.26 -8.75 -10.15
CA ILE A 94 -0.07 -9.43 -10.68
C ILE A 94 -0.48 -10.78 -11.27
N ILE A 95 -0.09 -11.04 -12.52
CA ILE A 95 -0.20 -12.35 -13.16
C ILE A 95 1.13 -13.08 -13.07
N GLU A 96 2.23 -12.36 -13.35
CA GLU A 96 3.57 -12.92 -13.42
C GLU A 96 4.61 -11.92 -12.94
N LEU A 97 5.57 -12.39 -12.16
CA LEU A 97 6.76 -11.65 -11.76
C LEU A 97 7.89 -12.00 -12.74
N ILE A 98 8.17 -11.10 -13.70
CA ILE A 98 9.17 -11.32 -14.75
C ILE A 98 10.58 -11.06 -14.19
N THR A 99 10.75 -9.94 -13.50
CA THR A 99 12.03 -9.58 -12.86
C THR A 99 11.76 -9.19 -11.41
N GLN A 100 12.48 -9.83 -10.51
CA GLN A 100 12.35 -9.60 -9.07
C GLN A 100 13.18 -8.41 -8.61
N SER A 101 12.64 -7.61 -7.70
CA SER A 101 13.40 -6.57 -6.98
C SER A 101 14.47 -7.18 -6.08
N PRO A 102 15.65 -6.55 -5.94
CA PRO A 102 16.66 -6.98 -4.96
C PRO A 102 16.15 -6.90 -3.51
N ASP A 103 15.13 -6.08 -3.27
CA ASP A 103 14.51 -5.90 -1.95
C ASP A 103 13.40 -6.93 -1.65
N ARG A 104 13.09 -7.84 -2.58
CA ARG A 104 12.10 -8.89 -2.36
C ARG A 104 12.70 -10.05 -1.58
N LYS A 105 11.97 -10.53 -0.59
CA LYS A 105 12.27 -11.73 0.18
C LYS A 105 11.07 -12.65 0.26
N GLU A 106 11.30 -13.90 0.61
CA GLU A 106 10.23 -14.86 0.89
C GLU A 106 9.45 -14.41 2.13
N PRO A 107 8.11 -14.31 2.06
CA PRO A 107 7.27 -14.03 3.22
C PRO A 107 7.39 -15.13 4.27
N SER A 108 7.40 -14.76 5.54
CA SER A 108 7.47 -15.72 6.65
C SER A 108 6.13 -16.36 7.02
N CYS A 109 5.05 -15.95 6.37
CA CYS A 109 3.68 -16.40 6.67
C CYS A 109 3.07 -17.07 5.45
N ASP A 110 2.66 -18.32 5.60
CA ASP A 110 2.13 -19.18 4.53
C ASP A 110 0.79 -18.65 3.94
N VAL A 111 0.07 -17.82 4.69
CA VAL A 111 -1.19 -17.23 4.25
C VAL A 111 -1.06 -15.82 3.67
N PHE A 112 0.17 -15.30 3.56
CA PHE A 112 0.43 -14.04 2.87
C PHE A 112 0.43 -14.25 1.35
N PRO A 113 -0.12 -13.33 0.54
CA PRO A 113 -0.84 -12.11 0.89
C PRO A 113 -2.35 -12.30 1.12
N ALA A 114 -2.87 -13.51 0.98
CA ALA A 114 -4.31 -13.79 0.95
C ALA A 114 -5.07 -13.36 2.23
N CYS A 115 -4.40 -13.40 3.39
CA CYS A 115 -4.99 -13.00 4.67
C CYS A 115 -5.27 -11.48 4.76
N GLY A 116 -4.50 -10.62 4.06
CA GLY A 116 -4.62 -9.16 4.12
C GLY A 116 -4.22 -8.51 5.45
N GLY A 117 -3.74 -9.28 6.44
CA GLY A 117 -3.32 -8.76 7.73
C GLY A 117 -1.94 -8.08 7.73
N CYS A 118 -1.12 -8.36 6.73
CA CYS A 118 0.21 -7.80 6.54
C CYS A 118 0.38 -7.33 5.10
N GLN A 119 1.04 -6.22 4.89
CA GLN A 119 1.18 -5.62 3.57
C GLN A 119 2.58 -5.81 2.97
N PHE A 120 3.63 -5.95 3.80
CA PHE A 120 5.02 -5.89 3.34
C PHE A 120 5.89 -7.05 3.84
N GLN A 121 5.33 -8.24 4.05
CA GLN A 121 6.15 -9.38 4.47
C GLN A 121 7.17 -9.82 3.41
N HIS A 122 6.86 -9.57 2.15
CA HIS A 122 7.72 -9.86 1.00
C HIS A 122 8.83 -8.82 0.78
N MET A 123 8.90 -7.77 1.59
CA MET A 123 9.90 -6.70 1.48
C MET A 123 11.02 -6.87 2.52
N ALA A 124 12.27 -6.66 2.11
CA ALA A 124 13.41 -6.66 3.00
C ALA A 124 13.27 -5.60 4.11
N SER A 125 13.75 -5.90 5.31
CA SER A 125 13.51 -5.06 6.48
C SER A 125 14.11 -3.65 6.35
N ASP A 126 15.26 -3.52 5.70
CA ASP A 126 15.93 -2.24 5.54
C ASP A 126 15.23 -1.38 4.48
N ALA A 127 14.81 -1.99 3.36
CA ALA A 127 13.98 -1.32 2.36
C ALA A 127 12.65 -0.85 2.94
N TYR A 128 11.98 -1.68 3.77
CA TYR A 128 10.76 -1.30 4.48
C TYR A 128 10.97 -0.10 5.41
N ARG A 129 12.07 -0.09 6.17
CA ARG A 129 12.42 1.03 7.06
C ARG A 129 12.62 2.32 6.26
N GLY A 130 13.44 2.25 5.20
CA GLY A 130 13.70 3.40 4.33
C GLY A 130 12.41 3.97 3.71
N TRP A 131 11.54 3.10 3.21
CA TRP A 131 10.24 3.53 2.68
C TRP A 131 9.36 4.22 3.75
N LYS A 132 9.28 3.66 4.97
CA LYS A 132 8.51 4.27 6.07
C LYS A 132 9.06 5.63 6.49
N GLU A 133 10.36 5.77 6.56
CA GLU A 133 11.01 7.04 6.90
C GLU A 133 10.82 8.09 5.80
N GLY A 134 10.92 7.68 4.54
CA GLY A 134 10.62 8.51 3.38
C GLY A 134 9.17 9.01 3.38
N ALA A 135 8.22 8.10 3.55
CA ALA A 135 6.80 8.45 3.62
C ALA A 135 6.47 9.42 4.77
N LEU A 136 7.10 9.24 5.94
CA LEU A 136 6.96 10.19 7.05
C LEU A 136 7.51 11.57 6.68
N SER A 137 8.69 11.61 6.04
CA SER A 137 9.31 12.86 5.61
C SER A 137 8.43 13.65 4.65
N GLU A 138 7.88 12.97 3.64
CA GLU A 138 6.96 13.59 2.67
C GLU A 138 5.71 14.16 3.32
N VAL A 139 5.14 13.46 4.31
CA VAL A 139 3.97 13.95 5.04
C VAL A 139 4.29 15.22 5.83
N LEU A 140 5.43 15.24 6.51
CA LEU A 140 5.90 16.41 7.26
C LEU A 140 6.16 17.61 6.35
N GLU A 141 6.86 17.39 5.24
CA GLU A 141 7.16 18.44 4.25
C GLU A 141 5.89 19.03 3.64
N ARG A 142 4.94 18.19 3.26
CA ARG A 142 3.63 18.64 2.77
C ARG A 142 2.83 19.41 3.81
N GLY A 143 3.03 19.11 5.10
CA GLY A 143 2.46 19.84 6.22
C GLY A 143 3.21 21.13 6.58
N GLY A 144 4.27 21.48 5.84
CA GLY A 144 5.11 22.67 6.14
C GLY A 144 6.00 22.47 7.37
N ILE A 145 6.19 21.23 7.83
CA ILE A 145 7.02 20.91 8.99
C ILE A 145 8.40 20.47 8.51
N SER A 146 9.39 21.32 8.69
CA SER A 146 10.80 20.99 8.46
C SER A 146 11.47 20.66 9.78
N PRO A 147 11.73 19.39 10.10
CA PRO A 147 12.36 19.02 11.35
C PRO A 147 13.83 19.50 11.36
N THR A 148 14.19 20.35 12.29
CA THR A 148 15.57 20.84 12.46
C THR A 148 16.52 19.77 13.00
N GLN A 149 15.98 18.75 13.67
CA GLN A 149 16.72 17.59 14.14
C GLN A 149 15.88 16.33 13.99
N ARG A 150 16.42 15.31 13.33
CA ARG A 150 15.87 13.96 13.30
C ARG A 150 16.64 13.08 14.26
N ARG A 151 15.94 12.48 15.21
CA ARG A 151 16.52 11.38 15.99
C ARG A 151 16.40 10.09 15.17
N PRO A 152 17.37 9.18 15.27
CA PRO A 152 17.25 7.87 14.61
C PRO A 152 15.96 7.17 15.01
N THR A 153 15.28 6.57 14.03
CA THR A 153 14.07 5.79 14.28
C THR A 153 14.46 4.53 15.05
N ILE A 154 13.81 4.29 16.18
CA ILE A 154 14.01 3.07 16.95
C ILE A 154 13.06 2.01 16.38
N TRP A 155 13.61 1.06 15.66
CA TRP A 155 12.89 -0.10 15.16
C TRP A 155 12.97 -1.24 16.17
N THR A 156 11.85 -1.85 16.39
CA THR A 156 11.74 -2.92 17.37
C THR A 156 11.17 -4.15 16.73
N GLY A 157 11.71 -5.28 17.17
CA GLY A 157 11.41 -6.58 16.60
C GLY A 157 9.91 -6.97 16.66
N PRO A 158 9.53 -8.04 15.95
CA PRO A 158 8.17 -8.57 15.96
C PRO A 158 7.72 -8.89 17.40
N GLY A 159 6.45 -8.60 17.68
CA GLY A 159 5.82 -8.84 18.98
C GLY A 159 5.76 -7.63 19.91
N SER A 160 6.43 -6.54 19.62
CA SER A 160 6.27 -5.31 20.43
C SER A 160 5.10 -4.46 19.91
N ARG A 161 4.08 -4.30 20.71
CA ARG A 161 3.04 -3.27 20.46
C ARG A 161 3.66 -1.90 20.70
N ARG A 162 3.73 -1.07 19.67
CA ARG A 162 4.34 0.24 19.81
C ARG A 162 3.39 1.36 19.51
N ARG A 163 3.51 2.35 20.37
CA ARG A 163 2.88 3.63 20.21
C ARG A 163 3.97 4.65 19.90
N VAL A 164 3.86 5.34 18.78
CA VAL A 164 4.72 6.49 18.48
C VAL A 164 4.11 7.69 19.17
N THR A 165 4.88 8.35 20.03
CA THR A 165 4.49 9.62 20.64
C THR A 165 5.32 10.71 19.99
N LEU A 166 4.67 11.65 19.32
CA LEU A 166 5.29 12.87 18.81
C LEU A 166 5.07 13.96 19.87
N SER A 167 6.15 14.53 20.40
CA SER A 167 6.08 15.71 21.25
C SER A 167 6.56 16.92 20.47
N PHE A 168 5.75 17.96 20.42
CA PHE A 168 6.12 19.25 19.88
C PHE A 168 6.42 20.18 21.07
N ARG A 169 7.50 20.92 20.98
CA ARG A 169 7.83 22.02 21.91
C ARG A 169 7.73 23.33 21.17
#